data_bf3c27efa076ec2952ab2e99d8935fe4
#
_entry.id   bf3c27efa076ec2952ab2e99d8935fe4
#
_cell.length_a   1.000
_cell.length_b   1.000
_cell.length_c   1.000
_cell.angle_alpha   90.00
_cell.angle_beta   90.00
_cell.angle_gamma   90.00
#
_symmetry.space_group_name_H-M   'P 1'
#
loop_
_entity.id
_entity.type
_entity.pdbx_description
1 polymer ?
#
loop_
_entity_poly.entity_id
_entity_poly.type
_entity_poly.pdbx_seq_one_letter_code
_entity_poly.pdbx_strand_id
1 'polypeptide(L)'
;TTYRRHEVGFVFQFYNLLPNMTALENVQIASQLCKDPLPADEVLRQVGLGERMQNFPAQLSGGEQQRVSIARALAKNPKLMLCDEPTGALDFATGQSVLALLHRLCRETGKTVIIITHNQELTKMADRVFGIRNGKVVYVAEKDDPTPVEELVW
;
A
#
# COMPACT_ATOMS: atom_id res chain seq x y z
N THR A 1 -7.62 2.53 -19.27
CA THR A 1 -7.56 3.80 -18.50
C THR A 1 -8.69 3.92 -17.50
N THR A 2 -9.93 3.62 -17.88
CA THR A 2 -11.10 3.64 -16.97
C THR A 2 -10.96 2.61 -15.84
N TYR A 3 -10.47 1.40 -16.13
CA TYR A 3 -10.22 0.36 -15.14
C TYR A 3 -9.22 0.82 -14.07
N ARG A 4 -8.08 1.41 -14.47
CA ARG A 4 -7.07 1.94 -13.54
C ARG A 4 -7.62 3.05 -12.64
N ARG A 5 -8.52 3.87 -13.17
CA ARG A 5 -9.08 5.00 -12.43
C ARG A 5 -9.94 4.56 -11.25
N HIS A 6 -10.75 3.50 -11.43
CA HIS A 6 -11.80 3.14 -10.47
C HIS A 6 -11.54 1.84 -9.70
N GLU A 7 -10.83 0.88 -10.29
CA GLU A 7 -10.72 -0.47 -9.77
C GLU A 7 -9.34 -0.77 -9.17
N VAL A 8 -8.31 0.01 -9.50
CA VAL A 8 -6.93 -0.26 -9.09
C VAL A 8 -6.34 0.93 -8.36
N GLY A 9 -5.84 0.69 -7.15
CA GLY A 9 -5.01 1.60 -6.39
C GLY A 9 -3.53 1.25 -6.53
N PHE A 10 -2.67 2.25 -6.76
CA PHE A 10 -1.23 2.07 -6.90
C PHE A 10 -0.49 2.64 -5.69
N VAL A 11 0.45 1.87 -5.15
CA VAL A 11 1.38 2.26 -4.10
C VAL A 11 2.79 2.08 -4.65
N PHE A 12 3.60 3.15 -4.62
CA PHE A 12 4.94 3.17 -5.20
C PHE A 12 6.02 3.22 -4.12
N GLN A 13 7.21 2.71 -4.44
CA GLN A 13 8.38 2.70 -3.55
C GLN A 13 8.77 4.11 -3.06
N PHE A 14 8.72 5.12 -3.92
CA PHE A 14 9.12 6.50 -3.63
C PHE A 14 7.93 7.42 -3.37
N TYR A 15 6.81 6.88 -2.97
CA TYR A 15 5.60 7.54 -2.48
C TYR A 15 4.85 8.39 -3.51
N ASN A 16 5.54 9.17 -4.37
CA ASN A 16 4.98 10.05 -5.40
C ASN A 16 3.93 11.03 -4.84
N LEU A 17 4.20 11.60 -3.66
CA LEU A 17 3.34 12.61 -3.06
C LEU A 17 3.60 13.98 -3.70
N LEU A 18 2.56 14.80 -3.76
CA LEU A 18 2.66 16.19 -4.20
C LEU A 18 3.22 17.03 -3.04
N PRO A 19 4.43 17.61 -3.18
CA PRO A 19 5.14 18.22 -2.06
C PRO A 19 4.48 19.50 -1.53
N ASN A 20 3.67 20.15 -2.34
CA ASN A 20 2.97 21.40 -2.02
C ASN A 20 1.54 21.17 -1.47
N MET A 21 1.19 19.92 -1.22
CA MET A 21 -0.10 19.54 -0.66
C MET A 21 0.08 18.80 0.66
N THR A 22 -0.84 19.02 1.60
CA THR A 22 -0.88 18.28 2.86
C THR A 22 -1.17 16.80 2.63
N ALA A 23 -1.02 15.98 3.66
CA ALA A 23 -1.41 14.57 3.61
C ALA A 23 -2.89 14.42 3.20
N LEU A 24 -3.78 15.22 3.80
CA LEU A 24 -5.20 15.22 3.47
C LEU A 24 -5.45 15.58 1.99
N GLU A 25 -4.84 16.65 1.50
CA GLU A 25 -4.99 17.09 0.11
C GLU A 25 -4.45 16.06 -0.89
N ASN A 26 -3.32 15.41 -0.57
CA ASN A 26 -2.77 14.32 -1.39
C ASN A 26 -3.76 13.15 -1.55
N VAL A 27 -4.49 12.83 -0.50
CA VAL A 27 -5.50 11.77 -0.54
C VAL A 27 -6.76 12.24 -1.27
N GLN A 28 -7.24 13.44 -0.97
CA GLN A 28 -8.45 14.01 -1.58
C GLN A 28 -8.35 14.14 -3.09
N ILE A 29 -7.22 14.61 -3.63
CA ILE A 29 -7.05 14.80 -5.08
C ILE A 29 -7.17 13.49 -5.85
N ALA A 30 -6.72 12.39 -5.27
CA ALA A 30 -6.80 11.08 -5.92
C ALA A 30 -8.23 10.54 -6.02
N SER A 31 -9.09 10.93 -5.09
CA SER A 31 -10.47 10.48 -5.01
C SER A 31 -11.46 11.34 -5.80
N GLN A 32 -11.08 12.56 -6.20
CA GLN A 32 -11.97 13.51 -6.89
C GLN A 32 -12.61 12.97 -8.17
N LEU A 33 -11.94 12.08 -8.88
CA LEU A 33 -12.41 11.51 -10.15
C LEU A 33 -13.05 10.12 -10.00
N CYS A 34 -13.25 9.67 -8.77
CA CYS A 34 -13.83 8.36 -8.47
C CYS A 34 -15.34 8.47 -8.24
N LYS A 35 -16.08 7.42 -8.60
CA LYS A 35 -17.54 7.41 -8.46
C LYS A 35 -18.00 7.25 -7.01
N ASP A 36 -17.27 6.46 -6.23
CA ASP A 36 -17.62 6.10 -4.86
C ASP A 36 -16.36 6.09 -3.98
N PRO A 37 -15.73 7.28 -3.78
CA PRO A 37 -14.53 7.39 -2.99
C PRO A 37 -14.83 7.23 -1.50
N LEU A 38 -13.85 6.70 -0.76
CA LEU A 38 -13.88 6.71 0.69
C LEU A 38 -13.50 8.11 1.20
N PRO A 39 -14.07 8.57 2.35
CA PRO A 39 -13.69 9.84 2.96
C PRO A 39 -12.19 9.87 3.30
N ALA A 40 -11.47 10.87 2.82
CA ALA A 40 -10.02 10.97 2.94
C ALA A 40 -9.54 11.03 4.40
N ASP A 41 -10.27 11.75 5.26
CA ASP A 41 -9.96 11.85 6.68
C ASP A 41 -10.13 10.52 7.41
N GLU A 42 -11.16 9.75 7.09
CA GLU A 42 -11.37 8.41 7.66
C GLU A 42 -10.28 7.44 7.23
N VAL A 43 -9.89 7.47 5.95
CA VAL A 43 -8.82 6.65 5.42
C VAL A 43 -7.47 6.98 6.06
N LEU A 44 -7.17 8.27 6.27
CA LEU A 44 -5.95 8.68 6.97
C LEU A 44 -5.94 8.22 8.43
N ARG A 45 -7.06 8.24 9.14
CA ARG A 45 -7.16 7.64 10.48
C ARG A 45 -6.93 6.13 10.44
N GLN A 46 -7.48 5.45 9.46
CA GLN A 46 -7.34 3.99 9.28
C GLN A 46 -5.88 3.56 9.07
N VAL A 47 -5.07 4.40 8.41
CA VAL A 47 -3.63 4.15 8.25
C VAL A 47 -2.77 4.72 9.39
N GLY A 48 -3.38 5.25 10.45
CA GLY A 48 -2.69 5.75 11.64
C GLY A 48 -2.14 7.18 11.50
N LEU A 49 -2.68 8.00 10.61
CA LEU A 49 -2.23 9.37 10.33
C LEU A 49 -3.28 10.45 10.71
N GLY A 50 -4.19 10.14 11.61
CA GLY A 50 -5.22 11.10 12.07
C GLY A 50 -4.66 12.42 12.59
N GLU A 51 -3.52 12.39 13.27
CA GLU A 51 -2.81 13.55 13.83
C GLU A 51 -1.90 14.26 12.79
N ARG A 52 -1.76 13.74 11.58
CA ARG A 52 -0.82 14.20 10.55
C ARG A 52 -1.49 14.73 9.27
N MET A 53 -2.80 14.89 9.27
CA MET A 53 -3.56 15.27 8.08
C MET A 53 -3.12 16.59 7.46
N GLN A 54 -2.72 17.55 8.28
CA GLN A 54 -2.32 18.89 7.86
C GLN A 54 -0.80 19.03 7.61
N ASN A 55 -0.04 17.95 7.80
CA ASN A 55 1.39 17.96 7.53
C ASN A 55 1.67 17.85 6.03
N PHE A 56 2.70 18.55 5.57
CA PHE A 56 3.27 18.40 4.23
C PHE A 56 4.22 17.20 4.17
N PRO A 57 4.48 16.62 3.00
CA PRO A 57 5.40 15.48 2.86
C PRO A 57 6.77 15.72 3.51
N ALA A 58 7.33 16.93 3.41
CA ALA A 58 8.62 17.26 4.05
C ALA A 58 8.60 17.18 5.60
N GLN A 59 7.42 17.18 6.22
CA GLN A 59 7.22 17.10 7.67
C GLN A 59 6.92 15.66 8.13
N LEU A 60 6.93 14.71 7.21
CA LEU A 60 6.59 13.31 7.45
C LEU A 60 7.82 12.42 7.31
N SER A 61 7.93 11.39 8.15
CA SER A 61 8.90 10.32 7.98
C SER A 61 8.64 9.52 6.69
N GLY A 62 9.62 8.75 6.23
CA GLY A 62 9.44 7.87 5.07
C GLY A 62 8.26 6.90 5.23
N GLY A 63 8.11 6.29 6.42
CA GLY A 63 6.99 5.41 6.72
C GLY A 63 5.65 6.13 6.75
N GLU A 64 5.59 7.36 7.28
CA GLU A 64 4.38 8.19 7.24
C GLU A 64 4.04 8.58 5.80
N GLN A 65 5.01 8.96 4.99
CA GLN A 65 4.78 9.24 3.56
C GLN A 65 4.25 8.01 2.81
N GLN A 66 4.79 6.82 3.10
CA GLN A 66 4.27 5.57 2.52
C GLN A 66 2.83 5.30 2.97
N ARG A 67 2.49 5.56 4.21
CA ARG A 67 1.11 5.44 4.71
C ARG A 67 0.17 6.44 4.02
N VAL A 68 0.61 7.67 3.72
CA VAL A 68 -0.16 8.61 2.89
C VAL A 68 -0.37 8.06 1.48
N SER A 69 0.65 7.46 0.88
CA SER A 69 0.55 6.80 -0.44
C SER A 69 -0.46 5.66 -0.43
N ILE A 70 -0.46 4.83 0.62
CA ILE A 70 -1.44 3.76 0.82
C ILE A 70 -2.85 4.34 1.00
N ALA A 71 -3.01 5.37 1.82
CA ALA A 71 -4.28 6.06 2.03
C ALA A 71 -4.83 6.65 0.73
N ARG A 72 -3.96 7.26 -0.08
CA ARG A 72 -4.32 7.79 -1.41
C ARG A 72 -4.84 6.71 -2.34
N ALA A 73 -4.22 5.55 -2.36
CA ALA A 73 -4.68 4.42 -3.15
C ALA A 73 -6.01 3.86 -2.61
N LEU A 74 -6.13 3.72 -1.28
CA LEU A 74 -7.31 3.18 -0.61
C LEU A 74 -8.55 4.10 -0.74
N ALA A 75 -8.35 5.42 -0.71
CA ALA A 75 -9.45 6.40 -0.84
C ALA A 75 -10.19 6.31 -2.17
N LYS A 76 -9.58 5.78 -3.21
CA LYS A 76 -10.23 5.47 -4.48
C LYS A 76 -11.25 4.32 -4.37
N ASN A 77 -11.30 3.65 -3.23
CA ASN A 77 -12.12 2.46 -2.98
C ASN A 77 -11.89 1.35 -4.02
N PRO A 78 -10.62 0.97 -4.30
CA PRO A 78 -10.31 0.01 -5.35
C PRO A 78 -10.64 -1.41 -4.90
N LYS A 79 -10.85 -2.32 -5.84
CA LYS A 79 -10.92 -3.77 -5.58
C LYS A 79 -9.53 -4.39 -5.48
N LEU A 80 -8.56 -3.79 -6.16
CA LEU A 80 -7.19 -4.27 -6.26
C LEU A 80 -6.21 -3.16 -5.91
N MET A 81 -5.28 -3.46 -4.99
CA MET A 81 -4.13 -2.61 -4.69
C MET A 81 -2.86 -3.23 -5.26
N LEU A 82 -2.13 -2.47 -6.06
CA LEU A 82 -0.83 -2.85 -6.59
C LEU A 82 0.26 -2.06 -5.86
N CYS A 83 1.10 -2.77 -5.12
CA CYS A 83 2.18 -2.20 -4.33
C CYS A 83 3.53 -2.59 -4.95
N ASP A 84 4.23 -1.61 -5.50
CA ASP A 84 5.55 -1.79 -6.13
C ASP A 84 6.63 -1.45 -5.12
N GLU A 85 7.36 -2.48 -4.64
CA GLU A 85 8.41 -2.39 -3.62
C GLU A 85 8.01 -1.51 -2.41
N PRO A 86 6.90 -1.81 -1.72
CA PRO A 86 6.31 -0.89 -0.74
C PRO A 86 7.20 -0.63 0.48
N THR A 87 8.24 -1.43 0.68
CA THR A 87 9.19 -1.30 1.80
C THR A 87 10.62 -0.98 1.35
N GLY A 88 10.86 -0.87 0.05
CA GLY A 88 12.21 -0.79 -0.51
C GLY A 88 13.02 0.46 -0.12
N ALA A 89 12.36 1.53 0.32
CA ALA A 89 13.00 2.77 0.79
C ALA A 89 12.91 2.96 2.33
N LEU A 90 12.49 1.92 3.06
CA LEU A 90 12.25 1.98 4.51
C LEU A 90 13.25 1.10 5.27
N ASP A 91 13.55 1.50 6.51
CA ASP A 91 14.22 0.61 7.47
C ASP A 91 13.32 -0.58 7.83
N PHE A 92 13.92 -1.61 8.40
CA PHE A 92 13.24 -2.86 8.73
C PHE A 92 11.97 -2.67 9.56
N ALA A 93 12.06 -1.98 10.69
CA ALA A 93 10.93 -1.81 11.62
C ALA A 93 9.77 -1.04 10.99
N THR A 94 10.10 0.02 10.26
CA THR A 94 9.12 0.83 9.51
C THR A 94 8.50 0.03 8.37
N GLY A 95 9.31 -0.73 7.64
CA GLY A 95 8.85 -1.61 6.57
C GLY A 95 7.90 -2.69 7.07
N GLN A 96 8.24 -3.34 8.19
CA GLN A 96 7.38 -4.33 8.84
C GLN A 96 6.03 -3.73 9.24
N SER A 97 6.02 -2.52 9.79
CA SER A 97 4.80 -1.80 10.16
C SER A 97 3.91 -1.48 8.94
N VAL A 98 4.52 -1.14 7.79
CA VAL A 98 3.79 -0.90 6.53
C VAL A 98 3.21 -2.22 5.99
N LEU A 99 3.96 -3.32 6.03
CA LEU A 99 3.45 -4.63 5.61
C LEU A 99 2.29 -5.11 6.48
N ALA A 100 2.40 -4.92 7.81
CA ALA A 100 1.32 -5.24 8.74
C ALA A 100 0.05 -4.44 8.43
N LEU A 101 0.19 -3.16 8.06
CA LEU A 101 -0.93 -2.34 7.61
C LEU A 101 -1.57 -2.90 6.33
N LEU A 102 -0.77 -3.21 5.31
CA LEU A 102 -1.27 -3.78 4.05
C LEU A 102 -1.97 -5.13 4.26
N HIS A 103 -1.39 -5.99 5.08
CA HIS A 103 -1.99 -7.27 5.44
C HIS A 103 -3.34 -7.09 6.14
N ARG A 104 -3.40 -6.21 7.15
CA ARG A 104 -4.64 -5.88 7.86
C ARG A 104 -5.71 -5.34 6.91
N LEU A 105 -5.38 -4.40 6.04
CA LEU A 105 -6.31 -3.85 5.04
C LEU A 105 -6.86 -4.94 4.13
N CYS A 106 -6.01 -5.87 3.67
CA CYS A 106 -6.44 -7.01 2.87
C CYS A 106 -7.48 -7.87 3.62
N ARG A 107 -7.20 -8.22 4.88
CA ARG A 107 -8.08 -9.09 5.69
C ARG A 107 -9.38 -8.41 6.11
N GLU A 108 -9.32 -7.15 6.54
CA GLU A 108 -10.49 -6.44 7.06
C GLU A 108 -11.43 -5.94 5.95
N THR A 109 -10.88 -5.56 4.80
CA THR A 109 -11.69 -4.95 3.71
C THR A 109 -12.03 -5.92 2.57
N GLY A 110 -11.45 -7.12 2.56
CA GLY A 110 -11.63 -8.10 1.49
C GLY A 110 -11.03 -7.69 0.15
N LYS A 111 -10.20 -6.63 0.12
CA LYS A 111 -9.51 -6.18 -1.10
C LYS A 111 -8.36 -7.11 -1.44
N THR A 112 -8.08 -7.27 -2.73
CA THR A 112 -6.88 -7.96 -3.18
C THR A 112 -5.70 -7.02 -3.13
N VAL A 113 -4.61 -7.45 -2.49
CA VAL A 113 -3.33 -6.73 -2.45
C VAL A 113 -2.28 -7.55 -3.18
N ILE A 114 -1.67 -6.97 -4.20
CA ILE A 114 -0.53 -7.56 -4.92
C ILE A 114 0.71 -6.75 -4.57
N ILE A 115 1.72 -7.42 -4.04
CA ILE A 115 3.02 -6.83 -3.74
C ILE A 115 4.02 -7.33 -4.79
N ILE A 116 4.65 -6.41 -5.48
CA ILE A 116 5.77 -6.67 -6.40
C ILE A 116 7.03 -6.39 -5.61
N THR A 117 7.91 -7.38 -5.49
CA THR A 117 9.14 -7.25 -4.72
C THR A 117 10.21 -8.24 -5.21
N HIS A 118 11.46 -7.86 -5.03
CA HIS A 118 12.60 -8.76 -5.17
C HIS A 118 13.02 -9.39 -3.83
N ASN A 119 12.41 -8.98 -2.70
CA ASN A 119 12.67 -9.54 -1.39
C ASN A 119 11.89 -10.85 -1.21
N GLN A 120 12.60 -11.96 -1.19
CA GLN A 120 12.02 -13.29 -1.07
C GLN A 120 11.38 -13.55 0.30
N GLU A 121 11.83 -12.88 1.37
CA GLU A 121 11.23 -13.04 2.70
C GLU A 121 9.76 -12.65 2.73
N LEU A 122 9.38 -11.61 1.97
CA LEU A 122 7.99 -11.17 1.87
C LEU A 122 7.06 -12.24 1.27
N THR A 123 7.60 -13.19 0.52
CA THR A 123 6.79 -14.28 -0.02
C THR A 123 6.20 -15.17 1.07
N LYS A 124 6.81 -15.18 2.26
CA LYS A 124 6.35 -16.01 3.38
C LYS A 124 4.98 -15.59 3.92
N MET A 125 4.66 -14.30 3.88
CA MET A 125 3.38 -13.73 4.35
C MET A 125 2.23 -13.81 3.32
N ALA A 126 2.53 -14.15 2.08
CA ALA A 126 1.55 -14.13 1.00
C ALA A 126 0.70 -15.41 0.96
N ASP A 127 -0.60 -15.26 0.65
CA ASP A 127 -1.49 -16.41 0.39
C ASP A 127 -1.08 -17.12 -0.91
N ARG A 128 -0.62 -16.34 -1.91
CA ARG A 128 -0.20 -16.86 -3.22
C ARG A 128 1.01 -16.11 -3.73
N VAL A 129 1.95 -16.84 -4.29
CA VAL A 129 3.21 -16.30 -4.83
C VAL A 129 3.33 -16.66 -6.30
N PHE A 130 3.66 -15.68 -7.13
CA PHE A 130 3.99 -15.85 -8.54
C PHE A 130 5.47 -15.53 -8.74
N GLY A 131 6.26 -16.50 -9.14
CA GLY A 131 7.64 -16.25 -9.56
C GLY A 131 7.68 -15.83 -11.03
N ILE A 132 8.30 -14.66 -11.29
CA ILE A 132 8.40 -14.11 -12.65
C ILE A 132 9.86 -14.06 -13.07
N ARG A 133 10.15 -14.56 -14.28
CA ARG A 133 11.47 -14.48 -14.92
C ARG A 133 11.30 -14.19 -16.41
N ASN A 134 12.02 -13.18 -16.91
CA ASN A 134 11.97 -12.78 -18.33
C ASN A 134 10.54 -12.55 -18.84
N GLY A 135 9.69 -11.89 -18.03
CA GLY A 135 8.31 -11.59 -18.38
C GLY A 135 7.35 -12.78 -18.39
N LYS A 136 7.78 -13.94 -17.88
CA LYS A 136 6.96 -15.16 -17.80
C LYS A 136 6.81 -15.63 -16.36
N VAL A 137 5.64 -16.15 -16.03
CA VAL A 137 5.41 -16.86 -14.77
C VAL A 137 6.14 -18.21 -14.85
N VAL A 138 7.06 -18.44 -13.93
CA VAL A 138 7.87 -19.68 -13.88
C VAL A 138 7.42 -20.62 -12.78
N TYR A 139 6.74 -20.12 -11.76
CA TYR A 139 6.08 -20.96 -10.75
C TYR A 139 4.92 -20.20 -10.11
N VAL A 140 3.99 -20.95 -9.52
CA VAL A 140 2.92 -20.47 -8.65
C VAL A 140 2.92 -21.33 -7.40
N ALA A 141 2.88 -20.71 -6.22
CA ALA A 141 2.76 -21.39 -4.94
C ALA A 141 1.59 -20.80 -4.15
N GLU A 142 0.79 -21.66 -3.53
CA GLU A 142 -0.27 -21.28 -2.59
C GLU A 142 0.12 -21.72 -1.19
N LYS A 143 -0.30 -20.96 -0.17
CA LYS A 143 -0.03 -21.25 1.23
C LYS A 143 -1.33 -21.23 2.01
N ASP A 144 -1.59 -22.31 2.72
CA ASP A 144 -2.76 -22.43 3.60
C ASP A 144 -2.54 -21.69 4.94
N ASP A 145 -1.27 -21.53 5.35
CA ASP A 145 -0.88 -20.86 6.60
C ASP A 145 0.32 -19.92 6.35
N PRO A 146 0.06 -18.71 5.86
CA PRO A 146 1.12 -17.72 5.66
C PRO A 146 1.77 -17.30 6.97
N THR A 147 3.09 -17.05 6.94
CA THR A 147 3.83 -16.56 8.11
C THR A 147 3.31 -15.19 8.54
N PRO A 148 3.03 -14.96 9.83
CA PRO A 148 2.70 -13.64 10.35
C PRO A 148 3.76 -12.59 10.01
N VAL A 149 3.33 -11.37 9.75
CA VAL A 149 4.24 -10.27 9.34
C VAL A 149 5.31 -10.00 10.39
N GLU A 150 4.94 -10.16 11.66
CA GLU A 150 5.81 -9.92 12.82
C GLU A 150 6.96 -10.92 12.93
N GLU A 151 6.85 -12.07 12.28
CA GLU A 151 7.87 -13.13 12.26
C GLU A 151 8.82 -13.05 11.06
N LEU A 152 8.57 -12.12 10.12
CA LEU A 152 9.45 -11.91 8.98
C LEU A 152 10.77 -11.24 9.41
N VAL A 153 11.87 -11.69 8.82
CA VAL A 153 13.22 -11.13 9.06
C VAL A 153 13.91 -10.97 7.71
N TRP A 154 14.33 -9.75 7.33
CA TRP A 154 15.07 -9.45 6.09
C TRP A 154 16.16 -8.40 6.27
#